data_19181c56efd0c135191fbe1d73e5ca20
#
_entry.id   19181c56efd0c135191fbe1d73e5ca20
#
_cell.length_a   1.000
_cell.length_b   1.000
_cell.length_c   1.000
_cell.angle_alpha   90.00
_cell.angle_beta   90.00
_cell.angle_gamma   90.00
#
_symmetry.space_group_name_H-M   'P 1'
#
loop_
_entity.id
_entity.type
_entity.pdbx_description
1 polymer ?
#
loop_
_entity_poly.entity_id
_entity_poly.type
_entity_poly.pdbx_seq_one_letter_code
_entity_poly.pdbx_strand_id
1 'polypeptide(L)'
;GKTNLLVVIYYLSFCKSYLNTPESLLINNDEELCVLQGAYFYEGRDEEIFCSIRRKQRKQFKRNKKEYEKLSDHIGLLPLVMVSPADSELIQGGSEERRRFLDLIISQHDKTYLHALIQYNKALMQRNILLKNQETDYSLYDVLEMQLGMYGEKVYACRQTLIEELIPLFNSYYQTICCSAETVGLSYVSQIAGNDLPEMLQRVRERDRIIGYTSVGIHKDDLEMTLSNQLIRRVGSQGQNKTFLIALKLAQFALLARKGHTL
;
A
#
# COMPACT_ATOMS: atom_id res chain seq x y z
N GLY A 1 -6.97 24.77 -6.54
CA GLY A 1 -5.59 25.26 -6.45
C GLY A 1 -4.57 24.16 -6.75
N LYS A 2 -3.26 24.43 -6.58
CA LYS A 2 -2.15 23.49 -6.92
C LYS A 2 -2.32 22.10 -6.27
N THR A 3 -2.74 22.05 -5.00
CA THR A 3 -2.97 20.80 -4.27
C THR A 3 -4.03 19.92 -4.94
N ASN A 4 -5.12 20.51 -5.43
CA ASN A 4 -6.17 19.76 -6.11
C ASN A 4 -5.65 19.08 -7.39
N LEU A 5 -4.78 19.76 -8.14
CA LEU A 5 -4.15 19.17 -9.32
C LEU A 5 -3.32 17.93 -8.96
N LEU A 6 -2.49 18.01 -7.91
CA LEU A 6 -1.70 16.85 -7.46
C LEU A 6 -2.58 15.69 -7.00
N VAL A 7 -3.68 15.98 -6.29
CA VAL A 7 -4.65 14.97 -5.87
C VAL A 7 -5.32 14.30 -7.08
N VAL A 8 -5.65 15.06 -8.13
CA VAL A 8 -6.22 14.52 -9.38
C VAL A 8 -5.21 13.63 -10.09
N ILE A 9 -3.96 14.05 -10.24
CA ILE A 9 -2.89 13.23 -10.84
C ILE A 9 -2.75 11.91 -10.08
N TYR A 10 -2.70 11.96 -8.74
CA TYR A 10 -2.65 10.76 -7.91
C TYR A 10 -3.88 9.86 -8.13
N TYR A 11 -5.07 10.45 -8.16
CA TYR A 11 -6.31 9.68 -8.36
C TYR A 11 -6.33 8.97 -9.72
N LEU A 12 -5.89 9.66 -10.77
CA LEU A 12 -5.81 9.09 -12.12
C LEU A 12 -4.72 8.01 -12.23
N SER A 13 -3.70 8.00 -11.36
CA SER A 13 -2.67 6.96 -11.32
C SER A 13 -3.08 5.73 -10.49
N PHE A 14 -3.75 5.94 -9.35
CA PHE A 14 -4.05 4.88 -8.38
C PHE A 14 -5.53 4.54 -8.24
N CYS A 15 -6.41 5.13 -9.01
CA CYS A 15 -7.86 4.93 -8.95
C CYS A 15 -8.47 5.19 -7.55
N LYS A 16 -7.80 5.93 -6.68
CA LYS A 16 -8.25 6.24 -5.32
C LYS A 16 -7.66 7.56 -4.82
N SER A 17 -8.31 8.16 -3.82
CA SER A 17 -7.79 9.37 -3.18
C SER A 17 -6.52 9.08 -2.38
N TYR A 18 -5.54 9.98 -2.44
CA TYR A 18 -4.34 9.94 -1.60
C TYR A 18 -4.66 10.00 -0.10
N LEU A 19 -5.62 10.83 0.26
CA LEU A 19 -6.04 11.06 1.65
C LEU A 19 -7.08 10.04 2.14
N ASN A 20 -7.35 8.97 1.38
CA ASN A 20 -8.44 8.01 1.65
C ASN A 20 -9.82 8.67 1.83
N THR A 21 -10.00 9.84 1.25
CA THR A 21 -11.28 10.56 1.28
C THR A 21 -12.35 9.71 0.60
N PRO A 22 -13.52 9.51 1.22
CA PRO A 22 -14.66 8.87 0.57
C PRO A 22 -14.98 9.53 -0.77
N GLU A 23 -15.26 8.74 -1.80
CA GLU A 23 -15.51 9.25 -3.16
C GLU A 23 -16.68 10.24 -3.22
N SER A 24 -17.65 10.10 -2.32
CA SER A 24 -18.77 11.04 -2.19
C SER A 24 -18.33 12.47 -1.86
N LEU A 25 -17.19 12.65 -1.19
CA LEU A 25 -16.63 13.97 -0.84
C LEU A 25 -15.80 14.59 -1.96
N LEU A 26 -15.51 13.85 -3.04
CA LEU A 26 -14.88 14.39 -4.24
C LEU A 26 -15.89 15.10 -5.16
N ILE A 27 -17.17 14.89 -4.93
CA ILE A 27 -18.27 15.51 -5.67
C ILE A 27 -18.68 16.79 -4.93
N ASN A 28 -18.77 17.91 -5.65
CA ASN A 28 -19.28 19.15 -5.09
C ASN A 28 -20.69 18.94 -4.50
N ASN A 29 -20.99 19.62 -3.40
CA ASN A 29 -22.25 19.43 -2.68
C ASN A 29 -23.48 19.66 -3.56
N ASP A 30 -23.38 20.59 -4.50
CA ASP A 30 -24.47 20.99 -5.41
C ASP A 30 -24.50 20.15 -6.70
N GLU A 31 -23.62 19.14 -6.84
CA GLU A 31 -23.47 18.34 -8.05
C GLU A 31 -23.69 16.84 -7.77
N GLU A 32 -24.08 16.12 -8.81
CA GLU A 32 -24.29 14.66 -8.76
C GLU A 32 -23.10 13.88 -9.35
N LEU A 33 -22.18 14.58 -10.01
CA LEU A 33 -21.11 14.01 -10.81
C LEU A 33 -19.80 14.76 -10.62
N CYS A 34 -18.70 14.02 -10.49
CA CYS A 34 -17.35 14.52 -10.62
C CYS A 34 -16.66 13.80 -11.79
N VAL A 35 -16.01 14.55 -12.66
CA VAL A 35 -15.23 14.02 -13.78
C VAL A 35 -13.77 14.43 -13.60
N LEU A 36 -12.88 13.46 -13.70
CA LEU A 36 -11.44 13.63 -13.72
C LEU A 36 -10.92 13.13 -15.08
N GLN A 37 -10.16 13.95 -15.78
CA GLN A 37 -9.58 13.58 -17.08
C GLN A 37 -8.14 14.07 -17.15
N GLY A 38 -7.26 13.25 -17.70
CA GLY A 38 -5.86 13.58 -17.93
C GLY A 38 -5.39 13.04 -19.28
N ALA A 39 -4.60 13.85 -19.99
CA ALA A 39 -3.87 13.44 -21.16
C ALA A 39 -2.39 13.31 -20.79
N TYR A 40 -1.78 12.20 -21.13
CA TYR A 40 -0.41 11.84 -20.81
C TYR A 40 0.33 11.42 -22.06
N PHE A 41 1.61 11.73 -22.12
CA PHE A 41 2.51 11.15 -23.12
C PHE A 41 3.39 10.12 -22.41
N TYR A 42 3.19 8.83 -22.73
CA TYR A 42 3.85 7.74 -22.03
C TYR A 42 4.37 6.69 -23.06
N GLU A 43 5.64 6.33 -22.95
CA GLU A 43 6.30 5.37 -23.87
C GLU A 43 6.08 5.68 -25.36
N GLY A 44 6.13 6.98 -25.72
CA GLY A 44 5.98 7.42 -27.11
C GLY A 44 4.55 7.43 -27.62
N ARG A 45 3.54 7.32 -26.76
CA ARG A 45 2.11 7.29 -27.10
C ARG A 45 1.31 8.26 -26.28
N ASP A 46 0.26 8.80 -26.88
CA ASP A 46 -0.74 9.59 -26.16
C ASP A 46 -1.68 8.64 -25.41
N GLU A 47 -1.86 8.90 -24.14
CA GLU A 47 -2.73 8.16 -23.24
C GLU A 47 -3.77 9.09 -22.62
N GLU A 48 -5.03 8.81 -22.83
CA GLU A 48 -6.14 9.52 -22.23
C GLU A 48 -6.75 8.70 -21.10
N ILE A 49 -6.76 9.25 -19.90
CA ILE A 49 -7.35 8.61 -18.73
C ILE A 49 -8.57 9.43 -18.29
N PHE A 50 -9.69 8.74 -18.15
CA PHE A 50 -10.97 9.33 -17.77
C PHE A 50 -11.55 8.59 -16.58
N CYS A 51 -12.00 9.35 -15.58
CA CYS A 51 -12.74 8.82 -14.44
C CYS A 51 -14.01 9.64 -14.20
N SER A 52 -15.13 8.96 -14.05
CA SER A 52 -16.42 9.53 -13.69
C SER A 52 -16.91 8.93 -12.37
N ILE A 53 -17.19 9.78 -11.39
CA ILE A 53 -17.64 9.39 -10.06
C ILE A 53 -19.04 9.98 -9.88
N ARG A 54 -20.03 9.11 -9.66
CA ARG A 54 -21.43 9.49 -9.36
C ARG A 54 -21.83 9.04 -7.98
N ARG A 55 -22.70 9.82 -7.31
CA ARG A 55 -23.24 9.45 -6.01
C ARG A 55 -23.94 8.09 -6.09
N LYS A 56 -23.63 7.20 -5.12
CA LYS A 56 -24.23 5.86 -4.98
C LYS A 56 -24.05 4.91 -6.19
N GLN A 57 -23.15 5.21 -7.11
CA GLN A 57 -22.84 4.35 -8.26
C GLN A 57 -21.38 3.94 -8.25
N ARG A 58 -21.09 2.81 -8.91
CA ARG A 58 -19.71 2.39 -9.18
C ARG A 58 -19.07 3.41 -10.12
N LYS A 59 -17.86 3.87 -9.80
CA LYS A 59 -17.10 4.76 -10.67
C LYS A 59 -16.76 4.08 -11.99
N GLN A 60 -16.77 4.86 -13.06
CA GLN A 60 -16.27 4.43 -14.36
C GLN A 60 -14.85 4.91 -14.54
N PHE A 61 -13.96 4.03 -14.99
CA PHE A 61 -12.56 4.34 -15.25
C PHE A 61 -12.19 3.84 -16.64
N LYS A 62 -11.70 4.74 -17.51
CA LYS A 62 -11.42 4.44 -18.92
C LYS A 62 -9.99 4.85 -19.28
N ARG A 63 -9.37 4.05 -20.16
CA ARG A 63 -8.13 4.36 -20.86
C ARG A 63 -8.42 4.39 -22.36
N ASN A 64 -8.11 5.49 -23.04
CA ASN A 64 -8.34 5.67 -24.48
C ASN A 64 -9.78 5.29 -24.87
N LYS A 65 -10.77 5.78 -24.10
CA LYS A 65 -12.21 5.53 -24.25
C LYS A 65 -12.67 4.10 -23.90
N LYS A 66 -11.76 3.15 -23.66
CA LYS A 66 -12.09 1.77 -23.26
C LYS A 66 -12.18 1.66 -21.75
N GLU A 67 -13.30 1.16 -21.23
CA GLU A 67 -13.52 0.96 -19.81
C GLU A 67 -12.72 -0.25 -19.28
N TYR A 68 -12.17 -0.12 -18.07
CA TYR A 68 -11.51 -1.21 -17.37
C TYR A 68 -12.52 -2.16 -16.73
N GLU A 69 -12.36 -3.45 -16.94
CA GLU A 69 -13.10 -4.48 -16.22
C GLU A 69 -12.65 -4.54 -14.75
N LYS A 70 -11.34 -4.42 -14.53
CA LYS A 70 -10.71 -4.41 -13.21
C LYS A 70 -9.79 -3.20 -13.06
N LEU A 71 -10.00 -2.40 -12.03
CA LEU A 71 -9.15 -1.23 -11.75
C LEU A 71 -7.69 -1.61 -11.45
N SER A 72 -7.44 -2.84 -10.98
CA SER A 72 -6.08 -3.37 -10.80
C SER A 72 -5.26 -3.39 -12.09
N ASP A 73 -5.90 -3.46 -13.26
CA ASP A 73 -5.20 -3.50 -14.54
C ASP A 73 -4.60 -2.13 -14.89
N HIS A 74 -5.17 -1.07 -14.35
CA HIS A 74 -4.68 0.30 -14.51
C HIS A 74 -3.45 0.60 -13.64
N ILE A 75 -3.37 0.03 -12.43
CA ILE A 75 -2.27 0.31 -11.49
C ILE A 75 -0.92 0.00 -12.13
N GLY A 76 0.03 0.94 -12.05
CA GLY A 76 1.36 0.82 -12.64
C GLY A 76 1.46 1.32 -14.10
N LEU A 77 0.35 1.74 -14.74
CA LEU A 77 0.41 2.41 -16.05
C LEU A 77 1.08 3.78 -15.95
N LEU A 78 0.72 4.53 -14.92
CA LEU A 78 1.25 5.86 -14.63
C LEU A 78 1.96 5.82 -13.27
N PRO A 79 3.23 5.40 -13.22
CA PRO A 79 3.96 5.32 -11.95
C PRO A 79 4.16 6.72 -11.38
N LEU A 80 4.01 6.83 -10.07
CA LEU A 80 4.01 8.12 -9.37
C LEU A 80 4.57 7.97 -7.96
N VAL A 81 5.39 8.93 -7.57
CA VAL A 81 5.77 9.17 -6.16
C VAL A 81 5.21 10.51 -5.73
N MET A 82 4.39 10.52 -4.72
CA MET A 82 3.84 11.73 -4.14
C MET A 82 4.46 12.00 -2.78
N VAL A 83 4.80 13.27 -2.53
CA VAL A 83 5.27 13.76 -1.24
C VAL A 83 4.29 14.77 -0.71
N SER A 84 3.82 14.60 0.50
CA SER A 84 2.86 15.49 1.13
C SER A 84 3.06 15.58 2.65
N PRO A 85 2.51 16.59 3.32
CA PRO A 85 2.52 16.66 4.79
C PRO A 85 1.88 15.45 5.48
N ALA A 86 0.94 14.76 4.83
CA ALA A 86 0.30 13.55 5.36
C ALA A 86 1.26 12.35 5.44
N ASP A 87 2.41 12.39 4.78
CA ASP A 87 3.43 11.34 4.90
C ASP A 87 4.01 11.22 6.32
N SER A 88 3.82 12.23 7.18
CA SER A 88 4.15 12.14 8.61
C SER A 88 3.49 10.93 9.28
N GLU A 89 2.35 10.47 8.78
CA GLU A 89 1.65 9.27 9.26
C GLU A 89 2.46 7.98 9.05
N LEU A 90 3.42 7.95 8.14
CA LEU A 90 4.34 6.81 8.00
C LEU A 90 5.19 6.61 9.26
N ILE A 91 5.58 7.72 9.93
CA ILE A 91 6.35 7.68 11.16
C ILE A 91 5.43 7.61 12.38
N GLN A 92 4.44 8.51 12.46
CA GLN A 92 3.62 8.72 13.65
C GLN A 92 2.41 7.78 13.71
N GLY A 93 1.91 7.35 12.57
CA GLY A 93 0.73 6.51 12.45
C GLY A 93 0.97 5.02 12.74
N GLY A 94 -0.07 4.25 12.55
CA GLY A 94 -0.06 2.80 12.75
C GLY A 94 0.71 2.02 11.68
N SER A 95 0.88 0.72 11.90
CA SER A 95 1.49 -0.20 10.92
C SER A 95 0.71 -0.29 9.60
N GLU A 96 -0.57 0.05 9.60
CA GLU A 96 -1.39 0.05 8.39
C GLU A 96 -0.86 1.02 7.33
N GLU A 97 -0.47 2.25 7.72
CA GLU A 97 0.09 3.23 6.80
C GLU A 97 1.42 2.76 6.21
N ARG A 98 2.26 2.12 7.02
CA ARG A 98 3.54 1.57 6.56
C ARG A 98 3.36 0.38 5.62
N ARG A 99 2.41 -0.53 5.90
CA ARG A 99 2.07 -1.60 4.94
C ARG A 99 1.53 -1.03 3.63
N ARG A 100 0.64 -0.03 3.71
CA ARG A 100 0.11 0.66 2.53
C ARG A 100 1.22 1.28 1.68
N PHE A 101 2.25 1.85 2.31
CA PHE A 101 3.43 2.38 1.62
C PHE A 101 4.17 1.28 0.85
N LEU A 102 4.44 0.13 1.48
CA LEU A 102 5.08 -1.01 0.80
C LEU A 102 4.22 -1.53 -0.35
N ASP A 103 2.92 -1.73 -0.10
CA ASP A 103 1.98 -2.24 -1.09
C ASP A 103 1.86 -1.31 -2.31
N LEU A 104 1.88 0.00 -2.07
CA LEU A 104 1.83 1.00 -3.13
C LEU A 104 3.06 0.94 -4.02
N ILE A 105 4.25 0.77 -3.46
CA ILE A 105 5.49 0.66 -4.24
C ILE A 105 5.45 -0.59 -5.12
N ILE A 106 5.22 -1.76 -4.51
CA ILE A 106 5.30 -3.04 -5.23
C ILE A 106 4.19 -3.13 -6.29
N SER A 107 2.98 -2.70 -5.97
CA SER A 107 1.84 -2.81 -6.89
C SER A 107 2.01 -2.02 -8.19
N GLN A 108 2.90 -1.00 -8.20
CA GLN A 108 3.15 -0.23 -9.41
C GLN A 108 3.96 -1.01 -10.46
N HIS A 109 4.76 -1.99 -10.06
CA HIS A 109 5.63 -2.72 -10.97
C HIS A 109 5.39 -4.24 -10.98
N ASP A 110 4.65 -4.78 -10.02
CA ASP A 110 4.38 -6.22 -9.92
C ASP A 110 2.87 -6.51 -9.86
N LYS A 111 2.32 -6.95 -11.00
CA LYS A 111 0.92 -7.36 -11.13
C LYS A 111 0.60 -8.65 -10.37
N THR A 112 1.58 -9.54 -10.22
CA THR A 112 1.39 -10.82 -9.50
C THR A 112 1.28 -10.55 -8.00
N TYR A 113 2.08 -9.61 -7.51
CA TYR A 113 1.95 -9.10 -6.14
C TYR A 113 0.57 -8.49 -5.88
N LEU A 114 0.14 -7.56 -6.74
CA LEU A 114 -1.16 -6.91 -6.60
C LEU A 114 -2.30 -7.91 -6.59
N HIS A 115 -2.24 -8.92 -7.48
CA HIS A 115 -3.22 -10.01 -7.48
C HIS A 115 -3.19 -10.79 -6.17
N ALA A 116 -2.01 -11.20 -5.69
CA ALA A 116 -1.87 -11.94 -4.43
C ALA A 116 -2.41 -11.13 -3.24
N LEU A 117 -2.11 -9.85 -3.17
CA LEU A 117 -2.62 -8.95 -2.13
C LEU A 117 -4.15 -8.85 -2.13
N ILE A 118 -4.76 -8.73 -3.32
CA ILE A 118 -6.22 -8.68 -3.48
C ILE A 118 -6.85 -10.01 -3.00
N GLN A 119 -6.30 -11.14 -3.40
CA GLN A 119 -6.82 -12.46 -3.00
C GLN A 119 -6.64 -12.70 -1.51
N TYR A 120 -5.50 -12.34 -0.94
CA TYR A 120 -5.25 -12.40 0.50
C TYR A 120 -6.30 -11.60 1.28
N ASN A 121 -6.52 -10.34 0.89
CA ASN A 121 -7.50 -9.47 1.56
C ASN A 121 -8.94 -10.00 1.43
N LYS A 122 -9.29 -10.63 0.30
CA LYS A 122 -10.59 -11.28 0.11
C LYS A 122 -10.75 -12.49 1.04
N ALA A 123 -9.76 -13.37 1.11
CA ALA A 123 -9.78 -14.53 2.01
C ALA A 123 -9.81 -14.10 3.48
N LEU A 124 -9.06 -13.06 3.85
CA LEU A 124 -9.04 -12.47 5.19
C LEU A 124 -10.42 -11.93 5.59
N MET A 125 -11.07 -11.19 4.70
CA MET A 125 -12.41 -10.69 4.93
C MET A 125 -13.42 -11.83 5.12
N GLN A 126 -13.37 -12.87 4.29
CA GLN A 126 -14.25 -14.03 4.40
C GLN A 126 -14.01 -14.79 5.71
N ARG A 127 -12.74 -15.04 6.10
CA ARG A 127 -12.43 -15.68 7.38
C ARG A 127 -12.95 -14.84 8.56
N ASN A 128 -12.79 -13.53 8.52
CA ASN A 128 -13.32 -12.66 9.58
C ASN A 128 -14.87 -12.68 9.65
N ILE A 129 -15.56 -12.89 8.54
CA ILE A 129 -17.02 -13.09 8.54
C ILE A 129 -17.39 -14.40 9.23
N LEU A 130 -16.69 -15.53 8.93
CA LEU A 130 -16.92 -16.81 9.61
C LEU A 130 -16.67 -16.69 11.12
N LEU A 131 -15.59 -16.02 11.52
CA LEU A 131 -15.25 -15.78 12.93
C LEU A 131 -16.33 -14.98 13.66
N LYS A 132 -16.83 -13.91 13.06
CA LYS A 132 -17.91 -13.08 13.64
C LYS A 132 -19.23 -13.84 13.77
N ASN A 133 -19.52 -14.71 12.81
CA ASN A 133 -20.73 -15.51 12.79
C ASN A 133 -20.62 -16.78 13.66
N GLN A 134 -19.48 -16.98 14.32
CA GLN A 134 -19.20 -18.17 15.15
C GLN A 134 -19.41 -19.48 14.37
N GLU A 135 -19.02 -19.50 13.08
CA GLU A 135 -19.15 -20.66 12.22
C GLU A 135 -18.46 -21.89 12.84
N THR A 136 -19.14 -23.03 12.77
CA THR A 136 -18.67 -24.27 13.36
C THR A 136 -18.10 -25.27 12.34
N ASP A 137 -18.36 -25.04 11.05
CA ASP A 137 -17.76 -25.85 9.99
C ASP A 137 -16.29 -25.49 9.78
N TYR A 138 -15.41 -26.27 10.37
CA TYR A 138 -13.96 -26.04 10.26
C TYR A 138 -13.42 -26.22 8.85
N SER A 139 -14.09 -26.95 7.97
CA SER A 139 -13.67 -27.12 6.58
C SER A 139 -13.64 -25.81 5.82
N LEU A 140 -14.56 -24.88 6.14
CA LEU A 140 -14.58 -23.53 5.56
C LEU A 140 -13.35 -22.71 5.97
N TYR A 141 -12.92 -22.85 7.22
CA TYR A 141 -11.69 -22.22 7.70
C TYR A 141 -10.46 -22.80 7.01
N ASP A 142 -10.37 -24.12 6.86
CA ASP A 142 -9.22 -24.79 6.25
C ASP A 142 -8.97 -24.28 4.83
N VAL A 143 -10.02 -24.13 4.02
CA VAL A 143 -9.92 -23.59 2.66
C VAL A 143 -9.40 -22.15 2.66
N LEU A 144 -9.93 -21.30 3.54
CA LEU A 144 -9.53 -19.89 3.61
C LEU A 144 -8.12 -19.73 4.18
N GLU A 145 -7.74 -20.55 5.16
CA GLU A 145 -6.41 -20.54 5.76
C GLU A 145 -5.32 -21.01 4.80
N MET A 146 -5.62 -22.01 3.95
CA MET A 146 -4.74 -22.37 2.82
C MET A 146 -4.57 -21.23 1.83
N GLN A 147 -5.66 -20.54 1.47
CA GLN A 147 -5.58 -19.37 0.58
C GLN A 147 -4.76 -18.23 1.20
N LEU A 148 -4.97 -17.96 2.50
CA LEU A 148 -4.20 -16.96 3.24
C LEU A 148 -2.71 -17.32 3.27
N GLY A 149 -2.35 -18.60 3.44
CA GLY A 149 -0.98 -19.07 3.37
C GLY A 149 -0.36 -18.84 2.00
N MET A 150 -0.99 -19.36 0.96
CA MET A 150 -0.48 -19.26 -0.41
C MET A 150 -0.27 -17.83 -0.88
N TYR A 151 -1.22 -16.93 -0.64
CA TYR A 151 -1.10 -15.53 -1.05
C TYR A 151 -0.27 -14.71 -0.07
N GLY A 152 -0.34 -15.03 1.23
CA GLY A 152 0.43 -14.37 2.28
C GLY A 152 1.92 -14.54 2.11
N GLU A 153 2.38 -15.76 1.79
CA GLU A 153 3.80 -16.04 1.52
C GLU A 153 4.35 -15.21 0.35
N LYS A 154 3.59 -15.13 -0.75
CA LYS A 154 3.97 -14.28 -1.90
C LYS A 154 4.11 -12.81 -1.51
N VAL A 155 3.14 -12.28 -0.78
CA VAL A 155 3.18 -10.89 -0.33
C VAL A 155 4.35 -10.65 0.62
N TYR A 156 4.58 -11.56 1.55
CA TYR A 156 5.71 -11.50 2.48
C TYR A 156 7.05 -11.46 1.75
N ALA A 157 7.29 -12.40 0.84
CA ALA A 157 8.54 -12.48 0.08
C ALA A 157 8.81 -11.21 -0.72
N CYS A 158 7.79 -10.67 -1.41
CA CYS A 158 7.95 -9.43 -2.17
C CYS A 158 8.22 -8.21 -1.27
N ARG A 159 7.57 -8.11 -0.10
CA ARG A 159 7.84 -7.02 0.84
C ARG A 159 9.25 -7.10 1.42
N GLN A 160 9.71 -8.32 1.75
CA GLN A 160 11.08 -8.54 2.23
C GLN A 160 12.10 -8.10 1.17
N THR A 161 11.95 -8.55 -0.07
CA THR A 161 12.83 -8.15 -1.18
C THR A 161 12.82 -6.64 -1.40
N LEU A 162 11.63 -6.01 -1.36
CA LEU A 162 11.53 -4.54 -1.47
C LEU A 162 12.38 -3.84 -0.41
N ILE A 163 12.30 -4.27 0.85
CA ILE A 163 13.04 -3.64 1.94
C ILE A 163 14.55 -3.83 1.77
N GLU A 164 15.00 -5.01 1.36
CA GLU A 164 16.40 -5.29 1.07
C GLU A 164 16.93 -4.37 -0.05
N GLU A 165 16.15 -4.11 -1.10
CA GLU A 165 16.49 -3.18 -2.18
C GLU A 165 16.40 -1.70 -1.75
N LEU A 166 15.48 -1.36 -0.86
CA LEU A 166 15.20 0.02 -0.41
C LEU A 166 16.26 0.54 0.58
N ILE A 167 16.74 -0.32 1.49
CA ILE A 167 17.68 0.05 2.56
C ILE A 167 18.93 0.78 2.02
N PRO A 168 19.69 0.26 1.03
CA PRO A 168 20.89 0.92 0.56
C PRO A 168 20.60 2.27 -0.09
N LEU A 169 19.49 2.40 -0.81
CA LEU A 169 19.07 3.67 -1.40
C LEU A 169 18.66 4.68 -0.33
N PHE A 170 17.87 4.24 0.63
CA PHE A 170 17.43 5.08 1.74
C PHE A 170 18.63 5.61 2.55
N ASN A 171 19.56 4.75 2.93
CA ASN A 171 20.76 5.15 3.68
C ASN A 171 21.60 6.17 2.89
N SER A 172 21.79 5.95 1.59
CA SER A 172 22.52 6.88 0.73
C SER A 172 21.87 8.26 0.67
N TYR A 173 20.55 8.32 0.46
CA TYR A 173 19.84 9.61 0.43
C TYR A 173 19.82 10.29 1.80
N TYR A 174 19.63 9.52 2.87
CA TYR A 174 19.67 10.10 4.22
C TYR A 174 21.00 10.73 4.53
N GLN A 175 22.11 10.06 4.25
CA GLN A 175 23.47 10.58 4.44
C GLN A 175 23.74 11.84 3.59
N THR A 176 23.20 11.87 2.36
CA THR A 176 23.35 13.03 1.47
C THR A 176 22.64 14.27 2.00
N ILE A 177 21.46 14.09 2.61
CA ILE A 177 20.63 15.20 3.11
C ILE A 177 21.06 15.60 4.52
N CYS A 178 21.34 14.61 5.37
CA CYS A 178 21.72 14.80 6.76
C CYS A 178 23.22 14.70 6.90
N CYS A 179 23.92 15.83 6.97
CA CYS A 179 25.37 15.87 7.15
C CYS A 179 25.82 15.47 8.58
N SER A 180 25.04 14.65 9.29
CA SER A 180 25.33 14.20 10.67
C SER A 180 25.77 12.73 10.69
N ALA A 181 26.39 12.32 11.83
CA ALA A 181 26.81 10.94 12.07
C ALA A 181 25.64 10.01 12.50
N GLU A 182 24.40 10.45 12.35
CA GLU A 182 23.22 9.67 12.74
C GLU A 182 23.05 8.44 11.84
N THR A 183 22.74 7.32 12.45
CA THR A 183 22.41 6.08 11.72
C THR A 183 20.91 5.91 11.64
N VAL A 184 20.41 5.52 10.45
CA VAL A 184 18.99 5.22 10.23
C VAL A 184 18.85 3.77 9.80
N GLY A 185 17.68 3.19 10.10
CA GLY A 185 17.39 1.81 9.73
C GLY A 185 15.93 1.59 9.34
N LEU A 186 15.76 0.61 8.47
CA LEU A 186 14.46 0.04 8.10
C LEU A 186 14.52 -1.45 8.40
N SER A 187 13.49 -1.99 9.05
CA SER A 187 13.39 -3.42 9.34
C SER A 187 11.98 -3.91 9.09
N TYR A 188 11.82 -4.94 8.26
CA TYR A 188 10.54 -5.57 8.04
C TYR A 188 10.28 -6.62 9.11
N VAL A 189 9.21 -6.41 9.87
CA VAL A 189 8.79 -7.28 10.97
C VAL A 189 7.54 -8.03 10.58
N SER A 190 7.61 -9.35 10.55
CA SER A 190 6.49 -10.22 10.21
C SER A 190 6.43 -11.45 11.13
N GLN A 191 5.22 -11.82 11.52
CA GLN A 191 4.97 -13.03 12.30
C GLN A 191 5.23 -14.31 11.51
N ILE A 192 5.13 -14.25 10.18
CA ILE A 192 5.28 -15.42 9.30
C ILE A 192 6.73 -15.69 8.89
N ALA A 193 7.68 -14.88 9.35
CA ALA A 193 9.10 -15.11 9.10
C ALA A 193 9.53 -16.47 9.65
N GLY A 194 9.84 -17.45 8.76
CA GLY A 194 10.22 -18.80 9.13
C GLY A 194 9.10 -19.68 9.67
N ASN A 195 7.84 -19.29 9.53
CA ASN A 195 6.67 -20.02 10.01
C ASN A 195 5.68 -20.29 8.87
N ASP A 196 4.97 -21.40 8.95
CA ASP A 196 3.86 -21.75 8.06
C ASP A 196 2.58 -21.02 8.51
N LEU A 197 2.05 -20.13 7.66
CA LEU A 197 0.88 -19.32 8.02
C LEU A 197 -0.40 -20.15 8.20
N PRO A 198 -0.73 -21.15 7.37
CA PRO A 198 -1.85 -22.06 7.61
C PRO A 198 -1.80 -22.72 8.98
N GLU A 199 -0.65 -23.29 9.36
CA GLU A 199 -0.50 -23.90 10.68
C GLU A 199 -0.70 -22.90 11.82
N MET A 200 -0.14 -21.69 11.68
CA MET A 200 -0.34 -20.63 12.67
C MET A 200 -1.82 -20.27 12.83
N LEU A 201 -2.55 -20.12 11.71
CA LEU A 201 -3.98 -19.79 11.72
C LEU A 201 -4.81 -20.88 12.38
N GLN A 202 -4.51 -22.16 12.12
CA GLN A 202 -5.17 -23.29 12.78
C GLN A 202 -4.95 -23.26 14.29
N ARG A 203 -3.71 -23.02 14.75
CA ARG A 203 -3.36 -22.96 16.18
C ARG A 203 -4.11 -21.87 16.94
N VAL A 204 -4.36 -20.72 16.28
CA VAL A 204 -5.03 -19.58 16.91
C VAL A 204 -6.53 -19.52 16.64
N ARG A 205 -7.10 -20.48 15.90
CA ARG A 205 -8.49 -20.44 15.41
C ARG A 205 -9.51 -20.22 16.53
N GLU A 206 -9.42 -20.98 17.62
CA GLU A 206 -10.33 -20.85 18.75
C GLU A 206 -10.22 -19.48 19.43
N ARG A 207 -9.02 -18.97 19.58
CA ARG A 207 -8.80 -17.61 20.07
C ARG A 207 -9.42 -16.58 19.12
N ASP A 208 -9.19 -16.73 17.80
CA ASP A 208 -9.74 -15.83 16.78
C ASP A 208 -11.28 -15.85 16.76
N ARG A 209 -11.89 -17.02 17.03
CA ARG A 209 -13.36 -17.12 17.18
C ARG A 209 -13.87 -16.33 18.38
N ILE A 210 -13.16 -16.36 19.50
CA ILE A 210 -13.53 -15.57 20.70
C ILE A 210 -13.42 -14.07 20.43
N ILE A 211 -12.35 -13.61 19.78
CA ILE A 211 -12.11 -12.19 19.52
C ILE A 211 -12.81 -11.66 18.26
N GLY A 212 -13.30 -12.55 17.38
CA GLY A 212 -14.08 -12.21 16.18
C GLY A 212 -13.26 -11.69 14.99
N TYR A 213 -11.93 -11.86 15.01
CA TYR A 213 -11.06 -11.46 13.88
C TYR A 213 -9.76 -12.25 13.83
N THR A 214 -9.12 -12.26 12.67
CA THR A 214 -7.84 -12.94 12.42
C THR A 214 -6.69 -12.20 13.10
N SER A 215 -5.97 -12.87 14.00
CA SER A 215 -4.92 -12.27 14.84
C SER A 215 -3.50 -12.42 14.30
N VAL A 216 -3.26 -13.31 13.32
CA VAL A 216 -1.94 -13.59 12.72
C VAL A 216 -1.97 -13.47 11.21
N GLY A 217 -0.85 -13.09 10.60
CA GLY A 217 -0.66 -12.98 9.15
C GLY A 217 -0.11 -11.64 8.70
N ILE A 218 0.11 -11.49 7.38
CA ILE A 218 0.77 -10.32 6.77
C ILE A 218 0.05 -8.98 7.00
N HIS A 219 -1.23 -9.01 7.36
CA HIS A 219 -2.01 -7.82 7.75
C HIS A 219 -1.65 -7.30 9.15
N LYS A 220 -0.77 -8.01 9.88
CA LYS A 220 -0.19 -7.61 11.16
C LYS A 220 1.27 -7.17 11.04
N ASP A 221 1.88 -7.33 9.87
CA ASP A 221 3.26 -6.94 9.63
C ASP A 221 3.49 -5.45 9.85
N ASP A 222 4.74 -5.10 10.11
CA ASP A 222 5.16 -3.71 10.27
C ASP A 222 6.49 -3.44 9.56
N LEU A 223 6.73 -2.17 9.24
CA LEU A 223 8.02 -1.63 8.86
C LEU A 223 8.54 -0.78 10.01
N GLU A 224 9.46 -1.31 10.78
CA GLU A 224 10.13 -0.54 11.82
C GLU A 224 11.13 0.44 11.20
N MET A 225 11.05 1.67 11.68
CA MET A 225 11.89 2.80 11.26
C MET A 225 12.68 3.28 12.46
N THR A 226 14.01 3.28 12.34
CA THR A 226 14.88 3.62 13.47
C THR A 226 15.81 4.79 13.15
N LEU A 227 16.14 5.54 14.21
CA LEU A 227 17.15 6.57 14.25
C LEU A 227 18.05 6.25 15.44
N SER A 228 19.37 6.08 15.19
CA SER A 228 20.34 5.68 16.22
C SER A 228 19.89 4.46 17.05
N ASN A 229 19.38 3.43 16.34
CA ASN A 229 18.87 2.18 16.92
C ASN A 229 17.63 2.31 17.82
N GLN A 230 16.95 3.45 17.81
CA GLN A 230 15.67 3.66 18.52
C GLN A 230 14.55 3.96 17.54
N LEU A 231 13.32 3.58 17.87
CA LEU A 231 12.18 3.87 17.00
C LEU A 231 12.05 5.38 16.78
N ILE A 232 12.18 5.83 15.53
CA ILE A 232 12.18 7.26 15.18
C ILE A 232 10.93 7.99 15.67
N ARG A 233 9.78 7.34 15.72
CA ARG A 233 8.52 7.92 16.27
C ARG A 233 8.62 8.35 17.73
N ARG A 234 9.60 7.82 18.49
CA ARG A 234 9.80 8.14 19.91
C ARG A 234 10.85 9.21 20.14
N VAL A 235 11.89 9.23 19.30
CA VAL A 235 13.09 10.03 19.54
C VAL A 235 13.32 11.13 18.51
N GLY A 236 12.70 11.01 17.33
CA GLY A 236 12.94 11.92 16.21
C GLY A 236 12.37 13.32 16.44
N SER A 237 13.21 14.33 16.27
CA SER A 237 12.76 15.72 16.17
C SER A 237 11.93 15.94 14.87
N GLN A 238 11.21 17.04 14.77
CA GLN A 238 10.46 17.38 13.56
C GLN A 238 11.37 17.45 12.33
N GLY A 239 12.58 18.00 12.46
CA GLY A 239 13.55 18.07 11.38
C GLY A 239 14.03 16.69 10.95
N GLN A 240 14.41 15.83 11.91
CA GLN A 240 14.83 14.45 11.64
C GLN A 240 13.70 13.64 10.96
N ASN A 241 12.47 13.75 11.43
CA ASN A 241 11.31 13.09 10.81
C ASN A 241 11.11 13.54 9.35
N LYS A 242 11.24 14.84 9.06
CA LYS A 242 11.14 15.36 7.68
C LYS A 242 12.28 14.85 6.81
N THR A 243 13.52 14.89 7.28
CA THR A 243 14.69 14.36 6.56
C THR A 243 14.54 12.88 6.26
N PHE A 244 14.11 12.09 7.26
CA PHE A 244 13.84 10.67 7.12
C PHE A 244 12.80 10.39 6.02
N LEU A 245 11.66 11.10 6.04
CA LEU A 245 10.59 10.95 5.05
C LEU A 245 11.05 11.36 3.65
N ILE A 246 11.79 12.45 3.51
CA ILE A 246 12.31 12.89 2.21
C ILE A 246 13.26 11.83 1.66
N ALA A 247 14.22 11.34 2.47
CA ALA A 247 15.15 10.29 2.06
C ALA A 247 14.42 9.00 1.65
N LEU A 248 13.37 8.61 2.40
CA LEU A 248 12.56 7.44 2.09
C LEU A 248 11.81 7.59 0.75
N LYS A 249 11.25 8.77 0.49
CA LYS A 249 10.55 9.07 -0.77
C LYS A 249 11.50 9.15 -1.97
N LEU A 250 12.70 9.68 -1.80
CA LEU A 250 13.75 9.67 -2.83
C LEU A 250 14.22 8.24 -3.13
N ALA A 251 14.36 7.40 -2.11
CA ALA A 251 14.67 5.99 -2.28
C ALA A 251 13.56 5.25 -3.03
N GLN A 252 12.29 5.51 -2.70
CA GLN A 252 11.12 5.01 -3.44
C GLN A 252 11.20 5.41 -4.92
N PHE A 253 11.45 6.69 -5.19
CA PHE A 253 11.57 7.21 -6.56
C PHE A 253 12.69 6.50 -7.33
N ALA A 254 13.90 6.43 -6.76
CA ALA A 254 15.04 5.78 -7.40
C ALA A 254 14.80 4.29 -7.67
N LEU A 255 14.12 3.61 -6.75
CA LEU A 255 13.79 2.20 -6.91
C LEU A 255 12.80 1.97 -8.07
N LEU A 256 11.73 2.76 -8.16
CA LEU A 256 10.76 2.69 -9.24
C LEU A 256 11.41 3.01 -10.59
N ALA A 257 12.28 4.02 -10.65
CA ALA A 257 13.04 4.36 -11.87
C ALA A 257 13.95 3.21 -12.34
N ARG A 258 14.61 2.49 -11.41
CA ARG A 258 15.43 1.30 -11.73
C ARG A 258 14.60 0.12 -12.27
N LYS A 259 13.36 -0.01 -11.86
CA LYS A 259 12.44 -1.07 -12.33
C LYS A 259 11.88 -0.78 -13.75
N GLY A 260 12.39 0.24 -14.45
CA GLY A 260 12.03 0.57 -15.82
C GLY A 260 10.83 1.50 -15.96
N HIS A 261 10.41 2.13 -14.89
CA HIS A 261 9.36 3.14 -14.94
C HIS A 261 10.00 4.52 -15.12
N THR A 262 9.77 5.15 -16.27
CA THR A 262 10.07 6.57 -16.47
C THR A 262 9.02 7.35 -15.65
N LEU A 263 9.48 8.00 -14.61
CA LEU A 263 8.65 8.81 -13.71
C LEU A 263 8.55 10.24 -14.21
#